data_9467ce4ad8ed255a7783f3843726f5b2
#
_entry.id   9467ce4ad8ed255a7783f3843726f5b2
#
_cell.length_a   1.000
_cell.length_b   1.000
_cell.length_c   1.000
_cell.angle_alpha   90.00
_cell.angle_beta   90.00
_cell.angle_gamma   90.00
#
_symmetry.space_group_name_H-M   'P 1'
#
loop_
_entity.id
_entity.type
_entity.pdbx_description
1 polymer ?
#
loop_
_entity_poly.entity_id
_entity_poly.type
_entity_poly.pdbx_seq_one_letter_code
_entity_poly.pdbx_strand_id
1 'polypeptide(L)'
;MGSYVISDIHGCYDELIRMLEKINLEDSDTLICAGDYVDKGPKNAEVLEWIMNVPPNVILLRGNHDEDFAQNIEAMRIISYKMDLDRDSLQDTKTLYRSMKKLAKKDASVKFDRCETVYELIESGYTFSRLCAVADRIKNMPYLYETEVSGRKCIVVHAGYIRRLDTPELKTRYSSREEFYMNARGDGFTDGGIMHGMVVAGHTPTIKEE
;
A
#
# COMPACT_ATOMS: atom_id res chain seq x y z
N MET A 1 -8.66 -0.85 26.12
CA MET A 1 -7.59 -0.39 25.21
C MET A 1 -7.00 -1.63 24.53
N GLY A 2 -7.41 -1.90 23.33
CA GLY A 2 -6.96 -3.00 22.49
C GLY A 2 -6.03 -2.51 21.38
N SER A 3 -5.21 -3.42 20.83
CA SER A 3 -4.44 -3.17 19.63
C SER A 3 -4.72 -4.27 18.61
N TYR A 4 -5.13 -3.88 17.43
CA TYR A 4 -5.50 -4.78 16.35
C TYR A 4 -4.58 -4.55 15.15
N VAL A 5 -4.22 -5.62 14.45
CA VAL A 5 -3.44 -5.54 13.21
C VAL A 5 -4.20 -6.28 12.11
N ILE A 6 -4.35 -5.63 10.98
CA ILE A 6 -4.89 -6.22 9.74
C ILE A 6 -3.93 -5.93 8.58
N SER A 7 -3.97 -6.74 7.55
CA SER A 7 -3.14 -6.57 6.34
C SER A 7 -3.86 -7.09 5.11
N ASP A 8 -3.35 -6.72 3.93
CA ASP A 8 -3.76 -7.30 2.65
C ASP A 8 -5.27 -7.19 2.37
N ILE A 9 -5.81 -5.98 2.51
CA ILE A 9 -7.24 -5.68 2.30
C ILE A 9 -7.64 -5.87 0.84
N HIS A 10 -6.78 -5.45 -0.09
CA HIS A 10 -6.92 -5.71 -1.53
C HIS A 10 -8.33 -5.48 -2.08
N GLY A 11 -8.92 -4.31 -1.86
CA GLY A 11 -10.24 -3.98 -2.40
C GLY A 11 -11.41 -4.79 -1.81
N CYS A 12 -11.20 -5.57 -0.74
CA CYS A 12 -12.22 -6.34 -0.04
C CYS A 12 -12.95 -5.47 1.00
N TYR A 13 -13.63 -4.44 0.54
CA TYR A 13 -14.26 -3.44 1.41
C TYR A 13 -15.34 -4.02 2.34
N ASP A 14 -16.19 -4.92 1.84
CA ASP A 14 -17.26 -5.50 2.65
C ASP A 14 -16.72 -6.37 3.79
N GLU A 15 -15.63 -7.09 3.53
CA GLU A 15 -14.90 -7.87 4.53
C GLU A 15 -14.25 -6.97 5.57
N LEU A 16 -13.64 -5.86 5.14
CA LEU A 16 -13.08 -4.84 6.02
C LEU A 16 -14.15 -4.30 6.98
N ILE A 17 -15.31 -3.88 6.47
CA ILE A 17 -16.38 -3.32 7.30
C ILE A 17 -16.91 -4.36 8.30
N ARG A 18 -17.19 -5.59 7.85
CA ARG A 18 -17.63 -6.67 8.74
C ARG A 18 -16.61 -6.97 9.85
N MET A 19 -15.33 -6.90 9.52
CA MET A 19 -14.26 -7.10 10.50
C MET A 19 -14.21 -5.93 11.49
N LEU A 20 -14.32 -4.67 11.04
CA LEU A 20 -14.38 -3.49 11.90
C LEU A 20 -15.57 -3.54 12.86
N GLU A 21 -16.75 -3.93 12.37
CA GLU A 21 -17.95 -4.16 13.21
C GLU A 21 -17.70 -5.25 14.27
N LYS A 22 -17.04 -6.35 13.89
CA LYS A 22 -16.75 -7.45 14.79
C LYS A 22 -15.78 -7.08 15.91
N ILE A 23 -14.75 -6.30 15.63
CA ILE A 23 -13.79 -5.84 16.65
C ILE A 23 -14.37 -4.71 17.52
N ASN A 24 -15.43 -4.03 17.05
CA ASN A 24 -16.07 -2.91 17.75
C ASN A 24 -15.03 -1.88 18.21
N LEU A 25 -14.26 -1.33 17.28
CA LEU A 25 -13.13 -0.44 17.55
C LEU A 25 -13.57 0.81 18.30
N GLU A 26 -13.04 1.01 19.50
CA GLU A 26 -13.28 2.18 20.33
C GLU A 26 -12.18 3.25 20.15
N ASP A 27 -12.46 4.49 20.53
CA ASP A 27 -11.48 5.60 20.43
C ASP A 27 -10.20 5.33 21.24
N SER A 28 -10.29 4.52 22.29
CA SER A 28 -9.15 4.10 23.12
C SER A 28 -8.31 2.98 22.51
N ASP A 29 -8.80 2.33 21.46
CA ASP A 29 -8.12 1.24 20.78
C ASP A 29 -7.24 1.75 19.64
N THR A 30 -6.30 0.94 19.19
CA THR A 30 -5.45 1.24 18.03
C THR A 30 -5.64 0.15 16.97
N LEU A 31 -5.98 0.55 15.75
CA LEU A 31 -5.96 -0.32 14.59
C LEU A 31 -4.74 0.00 13.73
N ILE A 32 -3.95 -1.00 13.39
CA ILE A 32 -2.80 -0.88 12.50
C ILE A 32 -3.09 -1.68 11.24
N CYS A 33 -3.14 -0.99 10.09
CA CYS A 33 -3.32 -1.61 8.78
C CYS A 33 -1.95 -1.73 8.11
N ALA A 34 -1.48 -2.95 7.90
CA ALA A 34 -0.12 -3.21 7.47
C ALA A 34 0.07 -3.23 5.94
N GLY A 35 -0.73 -2.44 5.21
CA GLY A 35 -0.57 -2.22 3.77
C GLY A 35 -1.38 -3.14 2.87
N ASP A 36 -1.20 -2.96 1.57
CA ASP A 36 -1.91 -3.64 0.47
C ASP A 36 -3.42 -3.41 0.50
N TYR A 37 -3.80 -2.12 0.32
CA TYR A 37 -5.21 -1.70 0.30
C TYR A 37 -5.87 -1.99 -1.04
N VAL A 38 -5.11 -1.91 -2.14
CA VAL A 38 -5.60 -1.95 -3.51
C VAL A 38 -5.26 -3.23 -4.23
N ASP A 39 -5.80 -3.37 -5.44
CA ASP A 39 -5.71 -4.51 -6.35
C ASP A 39 -6.48 -5.76 -5.87
N LYS A 40 -6.69 -6.70 -6.79
CA LYS A 40 -7.32 -8.01 -6.63
C LYS A 40 -8.82 -8.00 -6.35
N GLY A 41 -9.29 -7.30 -5.32
CA GLY A 41 -10.70 -7.27 -4.94
C GLY A 41 -11.53 -6.25 -5.74
N PRO A 42 -12.87 -6.30 -5.62
CA PRO A 42 -13.77 -5.58 -6.51
C PRO A 42 -14.10 -4.14 -6.09
N LYS A 43 -13.68 -3.69 -4.89
CA LYS A 43 -14.10 -2.42 -4.30
C LYS A 43 -12.90 -1.55 -3.88
N ASN A 44 -11.96 -1.35 -4.82
CA ASN A 44 -10.78 -0.54 -4.57
C ASN A 44 -11.12 0.93 -4.26
N ALA A 45 -12.13 1.48 -4.95
CA ALA A 45 -12.57 2.86 -4.73
C ALA A 45 -13.06 3.07 -3.30
N GLU A 46 -13.89 2.16 -2.78
CA GLU A 46 -14.45 2.23 -1.43
C GLU A 46 -13.36 2.09 -0.35
N VAL A 47 -12.38 1.20 -0.56
CA VAL A 47 -11.23 1.07 0.35
C VAL A 47 -10.39 2.34 0.34
N LEU A 48 -10.14 2.94 -0.82
CA LEU A 48 -9.40 4.20 -0.92
C LEU A 48 -10.15 5.37 -0.27
N GLU A 49 -11.47 5.45 -0.42
CA GLU A 49 -12.28 6.43 0.33
C GLU A 49 -12.15 6.22 1.83
N TRP A 50 -12.16 4.98 2.28
CA TRP A 50 -11.98 4.67 3.69
C TRP A 50 -10.60 5.11 4.21
N ILE A 51 -9.50 4.80 3.52
CA ILE A 51 -8.14 5.22 3.97
C ILE A 51 -7.94 6.75 3.94
N MET A 52 -8.70 7.46 3.12
CA MET A 52 -8.66 8.93 3.09
C MET A 52 -9.34 9.56 4.32
N ASN A 53 -10.24 8.82 5.00
CA ASN A 53 -11.11 9.33 6.06
C ASN A 53 -11.00 8.57 7.40
N VAL A 54 -9.94 7.78 7.60
CA VAL A 54 -9.77 7.04 8.86
C VAL A 54 -9.56 7.95 10.07
N PRO A 55 -10.05 7.57 11.25
CA PRO A 55 -9.84 8.32 12.48
C PRO A 55 -8.37 8.24 12.95
N PRO A 56 -7.95 9.12 13.89
CA PRO A 56 -6.55 9.22 14.32
C PRO A 56 -5.96 7.97 14.99
N ASN A 57 -6.81 7.10 15.54
CA ASN A 57 -6.42 5.83 16.16
C ASN A 57 -6.25 4.69 15.15
N VAL A 58 -6.40 4.97 13.85
CA VAL A 58 -6.09 4.04 12.75
C VAL A 58 -4.76 4.44 12.11
N ILE A 59 -3.78 3.55 12.17
CA ILE A 59 -2.44 3.73 11.60
C ILE A 59 -2.37 2.95 10.31
N LEU A 60 -2.02 3.64 9.22
CA LEU A 60 -1.91 3.05 7.90
C LEU A 60 -0.44 2.92 7.53
N LEU A 61 0.01 1.70 7.21
CA LEU A 61 1.34 1.43 6.66
C LEU A 61 1.25 1.21 5.15
N ARG A 62 2.38 1.33 4.46
CA ARG A 62 2.46 1.14 3.02
C ARG A 62 2.84 -0.31 2.69
N GLY A 63 2.08 -0.94 1.80
CA GLY A 63 2.40 -2.21 1.17
C GLY A 63 2.96 -2.02 -0.26
N ASN A 64 3.36 -3.13 -0.89
CA ASN A 64 3.95 -3.06 -2.23
C ASN A 64 2.92 -2.73 -3.33
N HIS A 65 1.67 -3.16 -3.20
CA HIS A 65 0.62 -2.77 -4.14
C HIS A 65 0.26 -1.29 -4.04
N ASP A 66 0.31 -0.73 -2.83
CA ASP A 66 0.11 0.70 -2.60
C ASP A 66 1.24 1.53 -3.22
N GLU A 67 2.49 1.05 -3.08
CA GLU A 67 3.67 1.67 -3.70
C GLU A 67 3.56 1.65 -5.24
N ASP A 68 3.20 0.50 -5.83
CA ASP A 68 3.00 0.38 -7.29
C ASP A 68 1.91 1.35 -7.78
N PHE A 69 0.79 1.46 -7.05
CA PHE A 69 -0.26 2.43 -7.36
C PHE A 69 0.27 3.87 -7.33
N ALA A 70 0.97 4.25 -6.26
CA ALA A 70 1.51 5.61 -6.12
C ALA A 70 2.55 5.92 -7.21
N GLN A 71 3.40 4.97 -7.59
CA GLN A 71 4.37 5.10 -8.68
C GLN A 71 3.68 5.27 -10.05
N ASN A 72 2.59 4.56 -10.31
CA ASN A 72 1.80 4.73 -11.52
C ASN A 72 1.23 6.15 -11.63
N ILE A 73 0.70 6.71 -10.55
CA ILE A 73 0.20 8.08 -10.55
C ILE A 73 1.35 9.09 -10.73
N GLU A 74 2.51 8.85 -10.14
CA GLU A 74 3.69 9.70 -10.33
C GLU A 74 4.17 9.68 -11.79
N ALA A 75 4.17 8.52 -12.44
CA ALA A 75 4.48 8.41 -13.87
C ALA A 75 3.47 9.22 -14.73
N MET A 76 2.18 9.16 -14.41
CA MET A 76 1.16 10.01 -15.04
C MET A 76 1.41 11.49 -14.77
N ARG A 77 1.84 11.87 -13.57
CA ARG A 77 2.16 13.25 -13.19
C ARG A 77 3.30 13.82 -14.04
N ILE A 78 4.36 13.06 -14.25
CA ILE A 78 5.50 13.46 -15.10
C ILE A 78 5.06 13.75 -16.55
N ILE A 79 4.18 12.92 -17.10
CA ILE A 79 3.69 13.09 -18.48
C ILE A 79 2.69 14.25 -18.56
N SER A 80 1.87 14.46 -17.56
CA SER A 80 0.85 15.51 -17.54
C SER A 80 1.44 16.91 -17.71
N TYR A 81 2.68 17.16 -17.25
CA TYR A 81 3.37 18.44 -17.45
C TYR A 81 3.66 18.78 -18.92
N LYS A 82 3.61 17.78 -19.82
CA LYS A 82 3.83 17.95 -21.25
C LYS A 82 2.52 18.07 -22.04
N MET A 83 1.40 18.00 -21.35
CA MET A 83 0.06 17.99 -21.92
C MET A 83 -0.74 19.17 -21.31
N ASP A 84 -1.42 19.91 -22.15
CA ASP A 84 -2.37 20.92 -21.67
C ASP A 84 -3.67 20.22 -21.28
N LEU A 85 -3.78 19.81 -20.01
CA LEU A 85 -4.86 19.00 -19.47
C LEU A 85 -5.51 19.69 -18.27
N ASP A 86 -6.83 19.68 -18.26
CA ASP A 86 -7.59 19.98 -17.04
C ASP A 86 -7.56 18.76 -16.10
N ARG A 87 -6.89 18.90 -14.96
CA ARG A 87 -6.72 17.82 -13.98
C ARG A 87 -8.01 17.40 -13.29
N ASP A 88 -9.03 18.24 -13.33
CA ASP A 88 -10.37 17.97 -12.79
C ASP A 88 -11.33 17.47 -13.84
N SER A 89 -10.90 17.39 -15.10
CA SER A 89 -11.63 16.78 -16.20
C SER A 89 -11.42 15.26 -16.22
N LEU A 90 -12.54 14.51 -16.12
CA LEU A 90 -12.50 13.06 -16.27
C LEU A 90 -12.08 12.63 -17.68
N GLN A 91 -12.47 13.39 -18.70
CA GLN A 91 -12.11 13.10 -20.08
C GLN A 91 -10.58 13.26 -20.30
N ASP A 92 -9.97 14.28 -19.71
CA ASP A 92 -8.54 14.51 -19.79
C ASP A 92 -7.77 13.47 -18.98
N THR A 93 -8.30 13.05 -17.83
CA THR A 93 -7.76 11.93 -17.04
C THR A 93 -7.74 10.64 -17.86
N LYS A 94 -8.83 10.30 -18.58
CA LYS A 94 -8.89 9.14 -19.47
C LYS A 94 -7.87 9.26 -20.61
N THR A 95 -7.69 10.45 -21.15
CA THR A 95 -6.72 10.73 -22.22
C THR A 95 -5.29 10.54 -21.71
N LEU A 96 -4.98 11.06 -20.52
CA LEU A 96 -3.66 10.90 -19.88
C LEU A 96 -3.35 9.42 -19.61
N TYR A 97 -4.27 8.66 -19.03
CA TYR A 97 -4.10 7.23 -18.79
C TYR A 97 -3.82 6.43 -20.06
N ARG A 98 -4.59 6.69 -21.14
CA ARG A 98 -4.37 6.04 -22.45
C ARG A 98 -3.00 6.38 -23.04
N SER A 99 -2.56 7.62 -22.87
CA SER A 99 -1.25 8.08 -23.32
C SER A 99 -0.12 7.38 -22.56
N MET A 100 -0.27 7.21 -21.24
CA MET A 100 0.67 6.45 -20.42
C MET A 100 0.75 4.98 -20.84
N LYS A 101 -0.37 4.29 -20.99
CA LYS A 101 -0.38 2.89 -21.46
C LYS A 101 0.28 2.73 -22.84
N LYS A 102 0.09 3.69 -23.74
CA LYS A 102 0.73 3.68 -25.05
C LYS A 102 2.24 3.90 -24.97
N LEU A 103 2.68 4.78 -24.07
CA LEU A 103 4.09 5.06 -23.84
C LEU A 103 4.79 3.84 -23.23
N ALA A 104 4.25 3.26 -22.17
CA ALA A 104 4.80 2.06 -21.52
C ALA A 104 4.93 0.85 -22.47
N LYS A 105 4.00 0.70 -23.43
CA LYS A 105 4.11 -0.34 -24.48
C LYS A 105 5.25 -0.10 -25.48
N LYS A 106 5.66 1.15 -25.66
CA LYS A 106 6.71 1.52 -26.62
C LYS A 106 8.10 1.61 -25.97
N ASP A 107 8.15 1.88 -24.71
CA ASP A 107 9.38 2.13 -23.96
C ASP A 107 9.35 1.34 -22.65
N ALA A 108 10.10 0.23 -22.61
CA ALA A 108 10.19 -0.65 -21.46
C ALA A 108 10.84 0.01 -20.21
N SER A 109 11.46 1.18 -20.36
CA SER A 109 11.95 1.95 -19.21
C SER A 109 10.84 2.67 -18.46
N VAL A 110 9.67 2.83 -19.07
CA VAL A 110 8.49 3.44 -18.46
C VAL A 110 7.72 2.36 -17.71
N LYS A 111 7.91 2.31 -16.40
CA LYS A 111 7.12 1.43 -15.53
C LYS A 111 5.71 1.98 -15.38
N PHE A 112 4.72 1.24 -15.84
CA PHE A 112 3.30 1.50 -15.70
C PHE A 112 2.56 0.16 -15.65
N ASP A 113 2.94 -0.64 -14.65
CA ASP A 113 2.47 -1.99 -14.45
C ASP A 113 1.38 -2.01 -13.37
N ARG A 114 0.57 -3.09 -13.33
CA ARG A 114 -0.52 -3.24 -12.34
C ARG A 114 -1.40 -1.99 -12.25
N CYS A 115 -1.76 -1.45 -13.41
CA CYS A 115 -2.53 -0.20 -13.49
C CYS A 115 -4.04 -0.42 -13.59
N GLU A 116 -4.52 -1.63 -13.31
CA GLU A 116 -5.92 -2.02 -13.37
C GLU A 116 -6.76 -1.21 -12.36
N THR A 117 -6.26 -1.04 -11.15
CA THR A 117 -6.91 -0.21 -10.12
C THR A 117 -7.00 1.26 -10.58
N VAL A 118 -5.96 1.81 -11.21
CA VAL A 118 -6.02 3.18 -11.76
C VAL A 118 -7.13 3.30 -12.80
N TYR A 119 -7.27 2.29 -13.67
CA TYR A 119 -8.34 2.26 -14.68
C TYR A 119 -9.73 2.18 -14.03
N GLU A 120 -9.91 1.29 -13.06
CA GLU A 120 -11.15 1.13 -12.30
C GLU A 120 -11.59 2.44 -11.64
N LEU A 121 -10.66 3.14 -10.99
CA LEU A 121 -10.93 4.42 -10.35
C LEU A 121 -11.35 5.49 -11.35
N ILE A 122 -10.71 5.56 -12.52
CA ILE A 122 -11.10 6.49 -13.58
C ILE A 122 -12.51 6.17 -14.09
N GLU A 123 -12.86 4.90 -14.29
CA GLU A 123 -14.22 4.51 -14.68
C GLU A 123 -15.24 4.79 -13.57
N SER A 124 -14.82 4.78 -12.31
CA SER A 124 -15.64 5.17 -11.13
C SER A 124 -15.70 6.70 -10.94
N GLY A 125 -15.13 7.50 -11.85
CA GLY A 125 -15.24 8.96 -11.84
C GLY A 125 -14.10 9.70 -11.14
N TYR A 126 -12.99 9.04 -10.82
CA TYR A 126 -11.83 9.71 -10.26
C TYR A 126 -11.14 10.58 -11.32
N THR A 127 -11.01 11.87 -11.03
CA THR A 127 -10.22 12.82 -11.82
C THR A 127 -8.74 12.67 -11.49
N PHE A 128 -7.86 13.23 -12.32
CA PHE A 128 -6.42 13.16 -12.06
C PHE A 128 -6.03 13.87 -10.77
N SER A 129 -6.68 14.98 -10.41
CA SER A 129 -6.49 15.63 -9.10
C SER A 129 -6.80 14.68 -7.94
N ARG A 130 -7.90 13.92 -8.02
CA ARG A 130 -8.28 12.97 -6.98
C ARG A 130 -7.30 11.79 -6.89
N LEU A 131 -6.87 11.25 -8.03
CA LEU A 131 -5.84 10.20 -8.08
C LEU A 131 -4.53 10.68 -7.44
N CYS A 132 -4.10 11.92 -7.72
CA CYS A 132 -2.93 12.51 -7.10
C CYS A 132 -3.08 12.64 -5.58
N ALA A 133 -4.24 13.08 -5.08
CA ALA A 133 -4.47 13.19 -3.63
C ALA A 133 -4.36 11.83 -2.92
N VAL A 134 -4.91 10.77 -3.51
CA VAL A 134 -4.77 9.39 -2.99
C VAL A 134 -3.31 8.95 -2.99
N ALA A 135 -2.59 9.15 -4.10
CA ALA A 135 -1.19 8.78 -4.20
C ALA A 135 -0.32 9.55 -3.18
N ASP A 136 -0.58 10.84 -2.97
CA ASP A 136 0.11 11.65 -1.97
C ASP A 136 -0.19 11.15 -0.54
N ARG A 137 -1.43 10.73 -0.25
CA ARG A 137 -1.78 10.09 1.03
C ARG A 137 -0.98 8.80 1.24
N ILE A 138 -0.92 7.93 0.24
CA ILE A 138 -0.16 6.67 0.28
C ILE A 138 1.34 6.95 0.48
N LYS A 139 1.92 7.88 -0.26
CA LYS A 139 3.35 8.25 -0.16
C LYS A 139 3.73 8.81 1.21
N ASN A 140 2.78 9.32 1.98
CA ASN A 140 3.00 9.79 3.35
C ASN A 140 2.77 8.70 4.42
N MET A 141 2.36 7.49 4.05
CA MET A 141 2.26 6.38 4.99
C MET A 141 3.65 5.86 5.36
N PRO A 142 3.92 5.59 6.65
CA PRO A 142 5.16 4.94 7.08
C PRO A 142 5.23 3.50 6.56
N TYR A 143 6.45 2.96 6.49
CA TYR A 143 6.70 1.57 6.08
C TYR A 143 6.61 0.59 7.24
N LEU A 144 6.75 1.07 8.47
CA LEU A 144 6.65 0.27 9.70
C LEU A 144 6.08 1.11 10.84
N TYR A 145 5.53 0.43 11.82
CA TYR A 145 5.10 1.02 13.09
C TYR A 145 5.72 0.25 14.26
N GLU A 146 6.33 0.99 15.19
CA GLU A 146 6.90 0.43 16.40
C GLU A 146 6.00 0.75 17.60
N THR A 147 5.69 -0.26 18.38
CA THR A 147 4.90 -0.14 19.61
C THR A 147 5.42 -1.10 20.67
N GLU A 148 4.77 -1.10 21.83
CA GLU A 148 5.06 -2.02 22.92
C GLU A 148 3.79 -2.78 23.30
N VAL A 149 3.88 -4.09 23.43
CA VAL A 149 2.80 -4.97 23.86
C VAL A 149 3.29 -5.81 25.04
N SER A 150 2.66 -5.63 26.19
CA SER A 150 3.02 -6.36 27.44
C SER A 150 4.51 -6.25 27.81
N GLY A 151 5.08 -5.05 27.69
CA GLY A 151 6.50 -4.80 28.00
C GLY A 151 7.49 -5.33 26.94
N ARG A 152 7.00 -5.74 25.78
CA ARG A 152 7.84 -6.23 24.68
C ARG A 152 7.71 -5.33 23.45
N LYS A 153 8.84 -5.03 22.82
CA LYS A 153 8.85 -4.30 21.55
C LYS A 153 8.09 -5.09 20.49
N CYS A 154 7.16 -4.43 19.80
CA CYS A 154 6.40 -4.96 18.70
C CYS A 154 6.63 -4.07 17.46
N ILE A 155 7.02 -4.68 16.35
CA ILE A 155 7.14 -4.01 15.06
C ILE A 155 6.07 -4.57 14.13
N VAL A 156 5.25 -3.68 13.59
CA VAL A 156 4.30 -4.00 12.53
C VAL A 156 4.86 -3.50 11.21
N VAL A 157 4.85 -4.34 10.19
CA VAL A 157 5.42 -4.07 8.87
C VAL A 157 4.63 -4.84 7.82
N HIS A 158 4.67 -4.43 6.55
CA HIS A 158 3.90 -5.14 5.53
C HIS A 158 4.44 -6.56 5.28
N ALA A 159 5.72 -6.71 4.88
CA ALA A 159 6.26 -8.01 4.46
C ALA A 159 7.29 -8.61 5.43
N GLY A 160 8.32 -7.86 5.81
CA GLY A 160 9.36 -8.35 6.71
C GLY A 160 10.15 -7.23 7.35
N TYR A 161 10.86 -7.54 8.44
CA TYR A 161 11.67 -6.56 9.15
C TYR A 161 13.15 -6.96 9.17
N ILE A 162 14.00 -5.99 8.89
CA ILE A 162 15.45 -6.11 9.00
C ILE A 162 16.07 -4.83 9.55
N ARG A 163 17.05 -4.96 10.42
CA ARG A 163 17.76 -3.79 10.96
C ARG A 163 18.75 -3.20 9.97
N ARG A 164 19.42 -4.05 9.18
CA ARG A 164 20.42 -3.67 8.18
C ARG A 164 20.39 -4.63 7.02
N LEU A 165 20.59 -4.12 5.82
CA LEU A 165 20.87 -4.93 4.63
C LEU A 165 22.38 -5.21 4.57
N ASP A 166 22.86 -6.16 5.36
CA ASP A 166 24.29 -6.35 5.58
C ASP A 166 24.92 -7.37 4.63
N THR A 167 24.15 -8.36 4.15
CA THR A 167 24.71 -9.39 3.28
C THR A 167 24.68 -8.97 1.81
N PRO A 168 25.63 -9.45 0.97
CA PRO A 168 25.64 -9.19 -0.46
C PRO A 168 24.35 -9.64 -1.17
N GLU A 169 23.80 -10.78 -0.76
CA GLU A 169 22.55 -11.34 -1.31
C GLU A 169 21.37 -10.40 -1.08
N LEU A 170 21.21 -9.90 0.13
CA LEU A 170 20.14 -8.96 0.48
C LEU A 170 20.29 -7.64 -0.28
N LYS A 171 21.54 -7.11 -0.38
CA LYS A 171 21.84 -5.88 -1.15
C LYS A 171 21.59 -6.03 -2.65
N THR A 172 21.76 -7.24 -3.17
CA THR A 172 21.45 -7.53 -4.59
C THR A 172 19.95 -7.61 -4.82
N ARG A 173 19.20 -8.12 -3.84
CA ARG A 173 17.76 -8.36 -3.96
C ARG A 173 16.90 -7.13 -3.61
N TYR A 174 17.38 -6.31 -2.68
CA TYR A 174 16.65 -5.13 -2.18
C TYR A 174 17.55 -3.89 -2.23
N SER A 175 17.08 -2.83 -2.84
CA SER A 175 17.80 -1.55 -2.96
C SER A 175 17.81 -0.75 -1.65
N SER A 176 16.80 -0.97 -0.79
CA SER A 176 16.64 -0.27 0.48
C SER A 176 15.94 -1.14 1.53
N ARG A 177 15.95 -0.69 2.79
CA ARG A 177 15.18 -1.36 3.86
C ARG A 177 13.67 -1.21 3.64
N GLU A 178 13.25 -0.09 3.11
CA GLU A 178 11.85 0.18 2.79
C GLU A 178 11.34 -0.81 1.74
N GLU A 179 12.14 -1.09 0.72
CA GLU A 179 11.83 -2.14 -0.26
C GLU A 179 11.76 -3.53 0.39
N PHE A 180 12.66 -3.83 1.32
CA PHE A 180 12.59 -5.07 2.11
C PHE A 180 11.32 -5.13 2.95
N TYR A 181 10.94 -4.05 3.62
CA TYR A 181 9.74 -4.00 4.46
C TYR A 181 8.44 -4.25 3.67
N MET A 182 8.43 -3.92 2.39
CA MET A 182 7.25 -4.11 1.51
C MET A 182 7.27 -5.42 0.72
N ASN A 183 8.44 -6.02 0.45
CA ASN A 183 8.56 -7.09 -0.55
C ASN A 183 9.24 -8.37 -0.05
N ALA A 184 9.69 -8.44 1.21
CA ALA A 184 10.40 -9.61 1.71
C ALA A 184 9.55 -10.89 1.65
N ARG A 185 10.12 -11.97 1.15
CA ARG A 185 9.51 -13.30 1.14
C ARG A 185 10.50 -14.34 1.61
N GLY A 186 10.07 -15.24 2.50
CA GLY A 186 10.93 -16.28 3.06
C GLY A 186 12.02 -15.75 3.99
N ASP A 187 12.87 -14.88 3.48
CA ASP A 187 14.00 -14.27 4.22
C ASP A 187 13.53 -13.29 5.30
N GLY A 188 12.33 -12.72 5.17
CA GLY A 188 11.78 -11.71 6.09
C GLY A 188 11.53 -12.20 7.51
N PHE A 189 11.46 -13.53 7.69
CA PHE A 189 11.17 -14.14 8.99
C PHE A 189 12.43 -14.67 9.71
N THR A 190 13.57 -14.72 9.03
CA THR A 190 14.76 -15.39 9.56
C THR A 190 15.71 -14.50 10.34
N ASP A 191 15.62 -13.18 10.18
CA ASP A 191 16.60 -12.28 10.79
C ASP A 191 16.00 -10.98 11.35
N GLY A 192 14.86 -11.09 12.01
CA GLY A 192 14.19 -9.93 12.61
C GLY A 192 15.03 -9.17 13.62
N GLY A 193 16.14 -9.74 14.11
CA GLY A 193 17.11 -9.08 14.98
C GLY A 193 16.51 -8.41 16.23
N ILE A 194 15.25 -8.71 16.57
CA ILE A 194 14.57 -8.17 17.75
C ILE A 194 14.78 -9.16 18.88
N MET A 195 15.82 -8.91 19.66
CA MET A 195 15.97 -9.64 20.92
C MET A 195 14.77 -9.31 21.84
N HIS A 196 14.01 -10.34 22.22
CA HIS A 196 12.85 -10.25 23.13
C HIS A 196 11.66 -9.43 22.62
N GLY A 197 11.52 -9.21 21.31
CA GLY A 197 10.38 -8.55 20.67
C GLY A 197 9.57 -9.47 19.76
N MET A 198 8.60 -8.89 19.04
CA MET A 198 7.82 -9.56 18.01
C MET A 198 7.76 -8.71 16.74
N VAL A 199 7.64 -9.38 15.59
CA VAL A 199 7.30 -8.76 14.30
C VAL A 199 5.95 -9.30 13.87
N VAL A 200 5.06 -8.41 13.46
CA VAL A 200 3.78 -8.75 12.85
C VAL A 200 3.83 -8.30 11.39
N ALA A 201 3.60 -9.23 10.48
CA ALA A 201 3.65 -8.98 9.05
C ALA A 201 2.52 -9.71 8.29
N GLY A 202 2.14 -9.19 7.12
CA GLY A 202 1.23 -9.78 6.15
C GLY A 202 1.96 -10.27 4.90
N HIS A 203 1.48 -9.85 3.70
CA HIS A 203 2.11 -10.01 2.38
C HIS A 203 2.20 -11.47 1.87
N THR A 204 2.62 -12.40 2.70
CA THR A 204 2.82 -13.80 2.30
C THR A 204 1.72 -14.68 2.89
N PRO A 205 0.87 -15.32 2.06
CA PRO A 205 -0.12 -16.27 2.56
C PRO A 205 0.56 -17.39 3.33
N THR A 206 0.09 -17.66 4.55
CA THR A 206 0.60 -18.75 5.41
C THR A 206 -0.18 -20.05 5.21
N ILE A 207 -1.36 -19.97 4.59
CA ILE A 207 -2.18 -21.12 4.24
C ILE A 207 -2.02 -21.35 2.74
N LYS A 208 -1.52 -22.51 2.33
CA LYS A 208 -1.63 -22.95 0.94
C LYS A 208 -3.06 -23.47 0.76
N GLU A 209 -3.80 -22.91 -0.19
CA GLU A 209 -5.03 -23.54 -0.67
C GLU A 209 -4.62 -24.91 -1.25
N GLU A 210 -5.23 -25.98 -0.71
CA GLU A 210 -5.09 -27.35 -1.23
C GLU A 210 -5.94 -27.53 -2.49
#